data_2b1103a2f4c4493736991f42b2d75008
#
_entry.id   2b1103a2f4c4493736991f42b2d75008
#
_cell.length_a   1.000
_cell.length_b   1.000
_cell.length_c   1.000
_cell.angle_alpha   90.00
_cell.angle_beta   90.00
_cell.angle_gamma   90.00
#
_symmetry.space_group_name_H-M   'P 1'
#
loop_
_entity.id
_entity.type
_entity.pdbx_description
1 polymer ?
#
loop_
_entity_poly.entity_id
_entity_poly.type
_entity_poly.pdbx_seq_one_letter_code
_entity_poly.pdbx_strand_id
1 'polypeptide(L)'
;TREVLFTCLYAHQHNDITLVSGDAGAGKTTALRHYAETNTGVIFITANACTTSATAVLGLICQQVGRQVPGRKAALMNTLVEQLAGTNRLIIIDEADHLSLDALQAVRNLNDLAGVGIVLSGNDKIYRQMKAGRRSYEFDQLRTRIVIRKKIYNDYKIEEMEAMFPGLSESCIGYLLKLAHGESL
;
A
#
# COMPACT_ATOMS: atom_id res chain seq x y z
N THR A 1 -1.32 12.49 -5.98
CA THR A 1 -0.08 12.09 -5.27
C THR A 1 0.04 12.69 -3.87
N ARG A 2 -0.35 13.95 -3.63
CA ARG A 2 -0.37 14.54 -2.25
C ARG A 2 -1.20 13.71 -1.27
N GLU A 3 -2.31 13.17 -1.71
CA GLU A 3 -3.20 12.33 -0.91
C GLU A 3 -2.56 11.02 -0.47
N VAL A 4 -1.75 10.39 -1.33
CA VAL A 4 -0.98 9.18 -0.98
C VAL A 4 0.06 9.52 0.09
N LEU A 5 0.80 10.63 -0.09
CA LEU A 5 1.80 11.07 0.89
C LEU A 5 1.17 11.38 2.24
N PHE A 6 0.01 12.06 2.26
CA PHE A 6 -0.74 12.31 3.48
C PHE A 6 -1.17 11.00 4.17
N THR A 7 -1.65 10.03 3.39
CA THR A 7 -2.06 8.71 3.92
C THR A 7 -0.88 7.96 4.56
N CYS A 8 0.30 8.03 3.93
CA CYS A 8 1.53 7.47 4.50
C CYS A 8 1.95 8.18 5.79
N LEU A 9 1.95 9.52 5.76
CA LEU A 9 2.32 10.33 6.93
C LEU A 9 1.41 10.03 8.12
N TYR A 10 0.10 9.96 7.88
CA TYR A 10 -0.88 9.63 8.91
C TYR A 10 -0.62 8.25 9.53
N ALA A 11 -0.49 7.21 8.68
CA ALA A 11 -0.20 5.86 9.15
C ALA A 11 1.10 5.79 9.95
N HIS A 12 2.13 6.52 9.51
CA HIS A 12 3.44 6.55 10.17
C HIS A 12 3.39 7.23 11.54
N GLN A 13 2.65 8.33 11.67
CA GLN A 13 2.56 9.10 12.92
C GLN A 13 1.64 8.45 13.97
N HIS A 14 0.58 7.77 13.52
CA HIS A 14 -0.44 7.21 14.41
C HIS A 14 -0.33 5.69 14.58
N ASN A 15 0.59 5.04 13.88
CA ASN A 15 0.75 3.58 13.89
C ASN A 15 -0.54 2.84 13.49
N ASP A 16 -1.32 3.45 12.59
CA ASP A 16 -2.60 2.93 12.10
C ASP A 16 -2.45 2.18 10.77
N ILE A 17 -3.49 1.43 10.39
CA ILE A 17 -3.59 0.82 9.07
C ILE A 17 -4.35 1.76 8.15
N THR A 18 -3.77 2.05 6.98
CA THR A 18 -4.41 2.83 5.92
C THR A 18 -4.44 2.07 4.59
N LEU A 19 -5.36 2.43 3.72
CA LEU A 19 -5.53 1.81 2.41
C LEU A 19 -5.55 2.86 1.32
N VAL A 20 -4.67 2.69 0.33
CA VAL A 20 -4.65 3.45 -0.92
C VAL A 20 -5.10 2.51 -2.05
N SER A 21 -6.20 2.81 -2.70
CA SER A 21 -6.69 2.05 -3.85
C SER A 21 -6.83 2.94 -5.09
N GLY A 22 -6.94 2.35 -6.25
CA GLY A 22 -7.19 3.08 -7.50
C GLY A 22 -6.61 2.39 -8.71
N ASP A 23 -6.82 3.00 -9.86
CA ASP A 23 -6.47 2.44 -11.15
C ASP A 23 -4.96 2.27 -11.36
N ALA A 24 -4.58 1.38 -12.27
CA ALA A 24 -3.20 1.27 -12.72
C ALA A 24 -2.77 2.60 -13.37
N GLY A 25 -1.52 3.00 -13.14
CA GLY A 25 -1.01 4.26 -13.68
C GLY A 25 -1.34 5.53 -12.87
N ALA A 26 -2.20 5.47 -11.84
CA ALA A 26 -2.57 6.62 -11.00
C ALA A 26 -1.42 7.18 -10.13
N GLY A 27 -0.19 6.73 -10.30
CA GLY A 27 0.99 7.23 -9.57
C GLY A 27 1.11 6.77 -8.12
N LYS A 28 0.32 5.76 -7.69
CA LYS A 28 0.38 5.21 -6.32
C LYS A 28 1.79 4.76 -5.94
N THR A 29 2.34 3.80 -6.68
CA THR A 29 3.68 3.23 -6.46
C THR A 29 4.77 4.31 -6.43
N THR A 30 4.72 5.26 -7.36
CA THR A 30 5.69 6.37 -7.42
C THR A 30 5.64 7.22 -6.15
N ALA A 31 4.45 7.59 -5.68
CA ALA A 31 4.29 8.38 -4.47
C ALA A 31 4.70 7.59 -3.21
N LEU A 32 4.37 6.29 -3.14
CA LEU A 32 4.75 5.42 -2.02
C LEU A 32 6.27 5.22 -1.93
N ARG A 33 6.94 5.00 -3.07
CA ARG A 33 8.41 4.91 -3.14
C ARG A 33 9.07 6.22 -2.73
N HIS A 34 8.58 7.34 -3.26
CA HIS A 34 9.07 8.66 -2.88
C HIS A 34 8.96 8.89 -1.36
N TYR A 35 7.84 8.49 -0.74
CA TYR A 35 7.70 8.56 0.71
C TYR A 35 8.73 7.69 1.42
N ALA A 36 8.94 6.46 0.96
CA ALA A 36 9.90 5.54 1.55
C ALA A 36 11.36 6.02 1.43
N GLU A 37 11.71 6.68 0.33
CA GLU A 37 13.05 7.22 0.08
C GLU A 37 13.34 8.50 0.87
N THR A 38 12.31 9.29 1.16
CA THR A 38 12.45 10.59 1.84
C THR A 38 12.21 10.55 3.34
N ASN A 39 11.74 9.40 3.88
CA ASN A 39 11.45 9.24 5.30
C ASN A 39 12.19 8.04 5.88
N THR A 40 12.80 8.22 7.04
CA THR A 40 13.48 7.14 7.77
C THR A 40 12.47 6.19 8.43
N GLY A 41 12.90 4.96 8.68
CA GLY A 41 12.05 3.98 9.37
C GLY A 41 10.95 3.35 8.51
N VAL A 42 10.96 3.57 7.19
CA VAL A 42 9.99 2.98 6.27
C VAL A 42 10.50 1.67 5.68
N ILE A 43 9.68 0.64 5.78
CA ILE A 43 9.87 -0.67 5.16
C ILE A 43 8.95 -0.73 3.94
N PHE A 44 9.52 -0.85 2.75
CA PHE A 44 8.75 -0.92 1.51
C PHE A 44 8.86 -2.31 0.89
N ILE A 45 7.73 -2.97 0.67
CA ILE A 45 7.64 -4.24 -0.04
C ILE A 45 6.58 -4.16 -1.14
N THR A 46 6.78 -4.95 -2.20
CA THR A 46 5.80 -5.13 -3.28
C THR A 46 5.33 -6.58 -3.28
N ALA A 47 4.04 -6.80 -3.08
CA ALA A 47 3.44 -8.11 -3.18
C ALA A 47 3.31 -8.54 -4.65
N ASN A 48 3.31 -9.84 -4.90
CA ASN A 48 3.14 -10.42 -6.23
C ASN A 48 2.51 -11.83 -6.12
N ALA A 49 2.34 -12.49 -7.24
CA ALA A 49 1.74 -13.83 -7.28
C ALA A 49 2.47 -14.89 -6.43
N CYS A 50 3.76 -14.69 -6.11
CA CYS A 50 4.54 -15.60 -5.26
C CYS A 50 4.45 -15.24 -3.77
N THR A 51 3.95 -14.06 -3.42
CA THR A 51 3.90 -13.54 -2.03
C THR A 51 2.50 -13.51 -1.46
N THR A 52 1.62 -14.38 -1.92
CA THR A 52 0.20 -14.40 -1.54
C THR A 52 -0.06 -14.85 -0.10
N SER A 53 0.85 -15.67 0.48
CA SER A 53 0.64 -16.27 1.81
C SER A 53 1.17 -15.40 2.94
N ALA A 54 0.62 -15.61 4.15
CA ALA A 54 1.11 -14.94 5.37
C ALA A 54 2.62 -15.18 5.62
N THR A 55 3.09 -16.41 5.42
CA THR A 55 4.51 -16.73 5.60
C THR A 55 5.38 -15.98 4.60
N ALA A 56 4.94 -15.86 3.36
CA ALA A 56 5.69 -15.16 2.32
C ALA A 56 5.78 -13.65 2.61
N VAL A 57 4.68 -12.98 2.93
CA VAL A 57 4.69 -11.54 3.22
C VAL A 57 5.47 -11.21 4.49
N LEU A 58 5.30 -11.98 5.58
CA LEU A 58 6.08 -11.80 6.80
C LEU A 58 7.58 -12.06 6.56
N GLY A 59 7.91 -13.05 5.73
CA GLY A 59 9.28 -13.34 5.33
C GLY A 59 9.93 -12.18 4.59
N LEU A 60 9.22 -11.53 3.66
CA LEU A 60 9.70 -10.32 2.99
C LEU A 60 9.96 -9.17 3.96
N ILE A 61 9.05 -8.96 4.92
CA ILE A 61 9.24 -7.90 5.93
C ILE A 61 10.46 -8.24 6.81
N CYS A 62 10.64 -9.52 7.22
CA CYS A 62 11.83 -9.95 7.95
C CYS A 62 13.13 -9.67 7.20
N GLN A 63 13.17 -9.91 5.89
CA GLN A 63 14.34 -9.61 5.07
C GLN A 63 14.68 -8.11 5.06
N GLN A 64 13.66 -7.26 4.99
CA GLN A 64 13.84 -5.80 5.01
C GLN A 64 14.36 -5.27 6.35
N VAL A 65 14.07 -5.95 7.45
CA VAL A 65 14.65 -5.62 8.77
C VAL A 65 16.00 -6.33 9.03
N GLY A 66 16.59 -6.95 8.01
CA GLY A 66 17.89 -7.61 8.10
C GLY A 66 17.86 -8.95 8.83
N ARG A 67 16.71 -9.61 8.89
CA ARG A 67 16.54 -10.89 9.54
C ARG A 67 16.17 -11.99 8.53
N GLN A 68 16.95 -13.04 8.49
CA GLN A 68 16.62 -14.27 7.78
C GLN A 68 16.11 -15.29 8.81
N VAL A 69 14.81 -15.49 8.87
CA VAL A 69 14.17 -16.45 9.75
C VAL A 69 13.62 -17.58 8.90
N PRO A 70 14.22 -18.76 8.90
CA PRO A 70 13.62 -19.90 8.23
C PRO A 70 12.37 -20.31 9.00
N GLY A 71 11.24 -20.46 8.33
CA GLY A 71 10.24 -21.19 8.98
C GLY A 71 8.81 -20.75 9.01
N ARG A 72 8.21 -21.07 10.12
CA ARG A 72 6.76 -21.02 10.32
C ARG A 72 6.28 -19.60 10.57
N LYS A 73 5.06 -19.29 10.14
CA LYS A 73 4.36 -18.03 10.34
C LYS A 73 4.53 -17.44 11.76
N ALA A 74 4.44 -18.28 12.80
CA ALA A 74 4.59 -17.83 14.18
C ALA A 74 6.00 -17.32 14.51
N ALA A 75 7.05 -18.00 14.04
CA ALA A 75 8.43 -17.56 14.26
C ALA A 75 8.73 -16.23 13.57
N LEU A 76 8.26 -16.05 12.33
CA LEU A 76 8.37 -14.79 11.59
C LEU A 76 7.63 -13.65 12.31
N MET A 77 6.41 -13.92 12.79
CA MET A 77 5.63 -12.94 13.54
C MET A 77 6.34 -12.51 14.82
N ASN A 78 6.82 -13.47 15.63
CA ASN A 78 7.52 -13.14 16.87
C ASN A 78 8.78 -12.32 16.62
N THR A 79 9.60 -12.71 15.62
CA THR A 79 10.78 -11.94 15.23
C THR A 79 10.43 -10.51 14.81
N LEU A 80 9.36 -10.33 14.02
CA LEU A 80 8.94 -9.00 13.60
C LEU A 80 8.44 -8.16 14.76
N VAL A 81 7.67 -8.74 15.67
CA VAL A 81 7.21 -8.03 16.89
C VAL A 81 8.42 -7.59 17.72
N GLU A 82 9.39 -8.47 17.98
CA GLU A 82 10.61 -8.12 18.70
C GLU A 82 11.45 -7.02 18.03
N GLN A 83 11.50 -7.01 16.70
CA GLN A 83 12.31 -6.01 15.95
C GLN A 83 11.61 -4.69 15.74
N LEU A 84 10.28 -4.66 15.76
CA LEU A 84 9.50 -3.51 15.35
C LEU A 84 8.78 -2.81 16.51
N ALA A 85 8.51 -3.50 17.62
CA ALA A 85 7.81 -2.91 18.75
C ALA A 85 8.55 -1.68 19.30
N GLY A 86 7.82 -0.58 19.44
CA GLY A 86 8.36 0.69 19.95
C GLY A 86 9.27 1.45 18.99
N THR A 87 9.41 1.02 17.74
CA THR A 87 10.31 1.66 16.75
C THR A 87 9.66 2.77 15.93
N ASN A 88 8.36 2.95 16.03
CA ASN A 88 7.59 3.92 15.23
C ASN A 88 7.89 3.80 13.72
N ARG A 89 7.97 2.56 13.21
CA ARG A 89 8.21 2.31 11.79
C ARG A 89 6.92 2.22 11.00
N LEU A 90 7.03 2.50 9.70
CA LEU A 90 5.96 2.31 8.72
C LEU A 90 6.28 1.13 7.82
N ILE A 91 5.29 0.26 7.60
CA ILE A 91 5.36 -0.80 6.59
C ILE A 91 4.44 -0.42 5.44
N ILE A 92 4.99 -0.29 4.24
CA ILE A 92 4.24 -0.06 3.01
C ILE A 92 4.22 -1.37 2.22
N ILE A 93 3.02 -1.85 1.91
CA ILE A 93 2.80 -3.05 1.09
C ILE A 93 2.10 -2.61 -0.19
N ASP A 94 2.86 -2.51 -1.26
CA ASP A 94 2.31 -2.21 -2.58
C ASP A 94 1.80 -3.50 -3.26
N GLU A 95 0.85 -3.38 -4.19
CA GLU A 95 0.15 -4.49 -4.85
C GLU A 95 -0.51 -5.48 -3.85
N ALA A 96 -1.02 -4.97 -2.75
CA ALA A 96 -1.59 -5.77 -1.66
C ALA A 96 -2.84 -6.58 -2.06
N ASP A 97 -3.41 -6.34 -3.23
CA ASP A 97 -4.48 -7.16 -3.81
C ASP A 97 -4.02 -8.57 -4.25
N HIS A 98 -2.72 -8.82 -4.28
CA HIS A 98 -2.16 -10.17 -4.41
C HIS A 98 -2.19 -10.97 -3.11
N LEU A 99 -2.35 -10.33 -1.95
CA LEU A 99 -2.34 -11.01 -0.66
C LEU A 99 -3.62 -11.79 -0.41
N SER A 100 -3.47 -12.99 0.12
CA SER A 100 -4.60 -13.76 0.63
C SER A 100 -5.19 -13.12 1.89
N LEU A 101 -6.41 -13.52 2.26
CA LEU A 101 -7.03 -13.10 3.51
C LEU A 101 -6.15 -13.42 4.73
N ASP A 102 -5.56 -14.63 4.79
CA ASP A 102 -4.65 -15.02 5.88
C ASP A 102 -3.41 -14.11 5.95
N ALA A 103 -2.87 -13.70 4.80
CA ALA A 103 -1.77 -12.75 4.74
C ALA A 103 -2.19 -11.35 5.25
N LEU A 104 -3.35 -10.85 4.84
CA LEU A 104 -3.90 -9.58 5.30
C LEU A 104 -4.19 -9.60 6.81
N GLN A 105 -4.71 -10.72 7.33
CA GLN A 105 -4.90 -10.90 8.78
C GLN A 105 -3.57 -10.97 9.55
N ALA A 106 -2.54 -11.60 8.97
CA ALA A 106 -1.21 -11.60 9.58
C ALA A 106 -0.60 -10.20 9.63
N VAL A 107 -0.77 -9.40 8.58
CA VAL A 107 -0.34 -8.00 8.54
C VAL A 107 -1.09 -7.16 9.58
N ARG A 108 -2.41 -7.32 9.70
CA ARG A 108 -3.20 -6.68 10.76
C ARG A 108 -2.69 -7.07 12.16
N ASN A 109 -2.47 -8.37 12.41
CA ASN A 109 -1.96 -8.84 13.69
C ASN A 109 -0.58 -8.24 14.01
N LEU A 110 0.27 -8.04 12.99
CA LEU A 110 1.56 -7.36 13.17
C LEU A 110 1.37 -5.90 13.62
N ASN A 111 0.43 -5.16 13.05
CA ASN A 111 0.08 -3.83 13.52
C ASN A 111 -0.39 -3.86 14.98
N ASP A 112 -1.33 -4.76 15.32
CA ASP A 112 -1.87 -4.87 16.68
C ASP A 112 -0.80 -5.23 17.73
N LEU A 113 0.17 -6.08 17.37
CA LEU A 113 1.19 -6.60 18.31
C LEU A 113 2.44 -5.71 18.40
N ALA A 114 2.90 -5.16 17.28
CA ALA A 114 4.13 -4.38 17.23
C ALA A 114 3.89 -2.86 17.33
N GLY A 115 2.65 -2.40 17.12
CA GLY A 115 2.33 -0.97 17.16
C GLY A 115 3.04 -0.18 16.05
N VAL A 116 3.07 -0.70 14.83
CA VAL A 116 3.69 -0.06 13.66
C VAL A 116 2.66 0.38 12.64
N GLY A 117 2.88 1.49 11.96
CA GLY A 117 2.01 1.95 10.89
C GLY A 117 2.03 1.01 9.68
N ILE A 118 0.90 0.85 9.01
CA ILE A 118 0.80 0.04 7.79
C ILE A 118 0.04 0.78 6.70
N VAL A 119 0.62 0.83 5.51
CA VAL A 119 -0.06 1.28 4.29
C VAL A 119 -0.24 0.08 3.37
N LEU A 120 -1.49 -0.26 3.08
CA LEU A 120 -1.84 -1.20 2.03
C LEU A 120 -2.14 -0.42 0.75
N SER A 121 -1.53 -0.79 -0.37
CA SER A 121 -1.78 -0.18 -1.68
C SER A 121 -2.10 -1.24 -2.70
N GLY A 122 -3.06 -0.98 -3.57
CA GLY A 122 -3.44 -1.91 -4.63
C GLY A 122 -4.51 -1.34 -5.55
N ASN A 123 -5.05 -2.19 -6.41
CA ASN A 123 -6.18 -1.83 -7.26
C ASN A 123 -7.51 -1.95 -6.50
N ASP A 124 -8.61 -1.55 -7.12
CA ASP A 124 -9.95 -1.61 -6.51
C ASP A 124 -10.41 -3.04 -6.13
N LYS A 125 -9.70 -4.08 -6.59
CA LYS A 125 -10.00 -5.48 -6.27
C LYS A 125 -9.83 -5.74 -4.77
N ILE A 126 -8.80 -5.14 -4.14
CA ILE A 126 -8.59 -5.27 -2.68
C ILE A 126 -9.82 -4.79 -1.90
N TYR A 127 -10.39 -3.66 -2.31
CA TYR A 127 -11.58 -3.10 -1.67
C TYR A 127 -12.84 -3.92 -1.96
N ARG A 128 -12.98 -4.45 -3.19
CA ARG A 128 -14.09 -5.35 -3.56
C ARG A 128 -14.01 -6.68 -2.82
N GLN A 129 -12.82 -7.24 -2.67
CA GLN A 129 -12.61 -8.47 -1.89
C GLN A 129 -13.05 -8.30 -0.43
N MET A 130 -12.79 -7.11 0.16
CA MET A 130 -13.23 -6.79 1.51
C MET A 130 -14.75 -6.59 1.65
N LYS A 131 -15.46 -6.26 0.56
CA LYS A 131 -16.91 -5.98 0.57
C LYS A 131 -17.79 -7.14 0.08
N ALA A 132 -17.27 -7.99 -0.81
CA ALA A 132 -18.09 -8.98 -1.54
C ALA A 132 -17.75 -10.41 -1.13
N GLY A 133 -18.81 -11.22 -0.95
CA GLY A 133 -18.70 -12.67 -0.85
C GLY A 133 -19.11 -13.26 0.50
N ARG A 134 -19.24 -14.61 0.53
CA ARG A 134 -19.60 -15.39 1.73
C ARG A 134 -18.61 -15.23 2.91
N ARG A 135 -17.44 -14.61 2.69
CA ARG A 135 -16.40 -14.36 3.68
C ARG A 135 -16.23 -12.88 4.04
N SER A 136 -17.22 -12.03 3.75
CA SER A 136 -17.12 -10.58 4.07
C SER A 136 -16.89 -10.35 5.57
N TYR A 137 -17.46 -11.19 6.45
CA TYR A 137 -17.25 -11.13 7.89
C TYR A 137 -15.80 -11.37 8.31
N GLU A 138 -15.04 -12.18 7.55
CA GLU A 138 -13.62 -12.44 7.83
C GLU A 138 -12.77 -11.19 7.57
N PHE A 139 -13.21 -10.32 6.64
CA PHE A 139 -12.58 -9.04 6.35
C PHE A 139 -13.03 -7.91 7.30
N ASP A 140 -14.13 -8.09 8.04
CA ASP A 140 -14.66 -7.03 8.91
C ASP A 140 -13.64 -6.58 9.95
N GLN A 141 -12.86 -7.50 10.51
CA GLN A 141 -11.80 -7.20 11.46
C GLN A 141 -10.70 -6.31 10.86
N LEU A 142 -10.26 -6.59 9.63
CA LEU A 142 -9.30 -5.75 8.93
C LEU A 142 -9.95 -4.41 8.54
N ARG A 143 -11.18 -4.46 8.03
CA ARG A 143 -11.92 -3.28 7.58
C ARG A 143 -12.13 -2.26 8.69
N THR A 144 -12.39 -2.71 9.92
CA THR A 144 -12.55 -1.83 11.09
C THR A 144 -11.23 -1.22 11.54
N ARG A 145 -10.10 -1.85 11.25
CA ARG A 145 -8.75 -1.34 11.57
C ARG A 145 -8.21 -0.36 10.53
N ILE A 146 -8.77 -0.32 9.32
CA ILE A 146 -8.37 0.65 8.30
C ILE A 146 -9.02 1.99 8.60
N VAL A 147 -8.24 2.93 9.13
CA VAL A 147 -8.70 4.25 9.55
C VAL A 147 -8.93 5.19 8.36
N ILE A 148 -7.99 5.21 7.41
CA ILE A 148 -8.10 6.01 6.19
C ILE A 148 -8.17 5.09 4.97
N ARG A 149 -9.16 5.35 4.11
CA ARG A 149 -9.30 4.70 2.80
C ARG A 149 -9.32 5.78 1.75
N LYS A 150 -8.25 5.81 0.96
CA LYS A 150 -8.13 6.79 -0.13
C LYS A 150 -8.17 6.09 -1.47
N LYS A 151 -9.10 6.52 -2.33
CA LYS A 151 -9.15 6.11 -3.71
C LYS A 151 -8.51 7.17 -4.58
N ILE A 152 -7.54 6.75 -5.39
CA ILE A 152 -6.82 7.60 -6.34
C ILE A 152 -7.33 7.31 -7.74
N TYR A 153 -7.66 8.35 -8.46
CA TYR A 153 -8.15 8.29 -9.83
C TYR A 153 -7.07 8.77 -10.79
N ASN A 154 -7.14 8.31 -12.02
CA ASN A 154 -6.35 8.82 -13.15
C ASN A 154 -6.95 10.16 -13.66
N ASP A 155 -7.14 11.11 -12.74
CA ASP A 155 -7.66 12.42 -13.04
C ASP A 155 -6.49 13.43 -13.01
N TYR A 156 -5.78 13.49 -14.13
CA TYR A 156 -4.65 14.40 -14.28
C TYR A 156 -5.15 15.79 -14.65
N LYS A 157 -4.67 16.79 -13.93
CA LYS A 157 -4.89 18.21 -14.28
C LYS A 157 -3.86 18.66 -15.31
N ILE A 158 -4.21 19.72 -16.06
CA ILE A 158 -3.32 20.32 -17.06
C ILE A 158 -1.97 20.65 -16.47
N GLU A 159 -1.94 21.29 -15.28
CA GLU A 159 -0.70 21.67 -14.59
C GLU A 159 0.18 20.46 -14.22
N GLU A 160 -0.44 19.32 -13.89
CA GLU A 160 0.29 18.08 -13.59
C GLU A 160 0.89 17.47 -14.87
N MET A 161 0.17 17.55 -15.99
CA MET A 161 0.65 17.09 -17.30
C MET A 161 1.78 17.98 -17.82
N GLU A 162 1.69 19.29 -17.65
CA GLU A 162 2.77 20.24 -17.97
C GLU A 162 4.04 19.94 -17.17
N ALA A 163 3.89 19.63 -15.89
CA ALA A 163 5.01 19.27 -15.03
C ALA A 163 5.65 17.91 -15.40
N MET A 164 4.85 16.96 -15.88
CA MET A 164 5.34 15.64 -16.32
C MET A 164 6.00 15.70 -17.70
N PHE A 165 5.55 16.59 -18.56
CA PHE A 165 6.02 16.71 -19.95
C PHE A 165 6.41 18.15 -20.28
N PRO A 166 7.48 18.67 -19.67
CA PRO A 166 7.91 20.05 -19.91
C PRO A 166 8.29 20.25 -21.38
N GLY A 167 7.69 21.28 -22.00
CA GLY A 167 7.95 21.63 -23.41
C GLY A 167 6.94 21.09 -24.42
N LEU A 168 5.91 20.36 -23.99
CA LEU A 168 4.79 20.05 -24.87
C LEU A 168 3.86 21.27 -25.01
N SER A 169 3.28 21.42 -26.22
CA SER A 169 2.26 22.45 -26.44
C SER A 169 0.96 22.13 -25.70
N GLU A 170 0.18 23.16 -25.36
CA GLU A 170 -1.15 22.98 -24.72
C GLU A 170 -2.07 22.05 -25.52
N SER A 171 -2.00 22.10 -26.87
CA SER A 171 -2.78 21.22 -27.72
C SER A 171 -2.38 19.73 -27.56
N CYS A 172 -1.08 19.44 -27.42
CA CYS A 172 -0.59 18.08 -27.15
C CYS A 172 -1.00 17.61 -25.76
N ILE A 173 -0.93 18.48 -24.77
CA ILE A 173 -1.36 18.19 -23.40
C ILE A 173 -2.86 17.90 -23.35
N GLY A 174 -3.68 18.73 -24.02
CA GLY A 174 -5.12 18.48 -24.14
C GLY A 174 -5.45 17.15 -24.81
N TYR A 175 -4.68 16.76 -25.81
CA TYR A 175 -4.80 15.47 -26.48
C TYR A 175 -4.44 14.29 -25.54
N LEU A 176 -3.34 14.41 -24.81
CA LEU A 176 -2.93 13.39 -23.84
C LEU A 176 -3.94 13.23 -22.70
N LEU A 177 -4.55 14.31 -22.23
CA LEU A 177 -5.61 14.28 -21.23
C LEU A 177 -6.84 13.51 -21.73
N LYS A 178 -7.30 13.77 -22.96
CA LYS A 178 -8.41 13.02 -23.56
C LYS A 178 -8.11 11.52 -23.64
N LEU A 179 -6.90 11.15 -24.08
CA LEU A 179 -6.48 9.76 -24.10
C LEU A 179 -6.43 9.13 -22.70
N ALA A 180 -5.95 9.86 -21.69
CA ALA A 180 -5.90 9.39 -20.31
C ALA A 180 -7.29 9.16 -19.71
N HIS A 181 -8.29 9.94 -20.11
CA HIS A 181 -9.69 9.81 -19.69
C HIS A 181 -10.48 8.77 -20.54
N GLY A 182 -9.83 8.13 -21.53
CA GLY A 182 -10.49 7.14 -22.39
C GLY A 182 -11.48 7.72 -23.37
N GLU A 183 -11.41 9.02 -23.63
CA GLU A 183 -12.21 9.67 -24.66
C GLU A 183 -11.66 9.32 -26.05
N SER A 184 -12.51 8.75 -26.90
CA SER A 184 -12.17 8.53 -28.32
C SER A 184 -12.05 9.86 -29.03
N LEU A 185 -11.11 9.92 -29.95
CA LEU A 185 -10.86 11.05 -30.86
C LEU A 185 -12.00 11.27 -31.84
#